data_6a272608bec0873fc5a88028c6f41582
#
_entry.id   6a272608bec0873fc5a88028c6f41582
#
_cell.length_a   1.000
_cell.length_b   1.000
_cell.length_c   1.000
_cell.angle_alpha   90.00
_cell.angle_beta   90.00
_cell.angle_gamma   90.00
#
_symmetry.space_group_name_H-M   'P 1'
#
loop_
_entity.id
_entity.type
_entity.pdbx_description
1 polymer ?
#
loop_
_entity_poly.entity_id
_entity_poly.type
_entity_poly.pdbx_seq_one_letter_code
_entity_poly.pdbx_strand_id
1 'polypeptide(L)'
;MSPETQTVDGNDAISPKPLTFHSEFDKFLLLNILIQRSSHKEFPYLFGLHADLPAYNMNGKVKILMMNERIHDEFLKILAEELIPAMGCTEPIALAYAGARAREVLGCLPDRVIAYCSGNMIKNVRCVTIPNSESMVGIEAGVMLGIVGGNASKCMEVLEDLTDEDRKTAAAMLRDGVCTVEYLDSEIPLHIILELHKDASVVTLEIRYDHTNITKITKDEEVIFSSDHKEGGCSLADRSLLSVDNIKDFADQVPLKDIHELLDRVIIHNMNIAYEGMAGSYGLGIGKIIKESYPDGVAVRMKAYAAAGSEARMGGCDMPVMINSGSGNQGIASSVPVIVYARENNICQERLYRALAFSSLLTIYQKEFIGKLSAFCGAVSASCASGAAITYLLGGTLEQIKNTIGNVLANIPGTICDGAKISCAAKIATSLDAAMMAHYLAMNGRAYQADSGILQEDAGETISCVGYIGKEGMKQTDKEIIKIMLQ
;
A
#
# COMPACT_ATOMS: atom_id res chain seq x y z
N MET A 1 69.20 12.94 -16.73
CA MET A 1 69.21 11.90 -17.79
C MET A 1 67.78 11.77 -18.25
N SER A 2 67.51 12.23 -19.45
CA SER A 2 66.16 12.35 -20.06
C SER A 2 65.63 11.00 -20.54
N PRO A 3 64.29 10.76 -20.55
CA PRO A 3 63.72 9.63 -21.25
C PRO A 3 63.43 9.99 -22.71
N GLU A 4 63.77 9.07 -23.59
CA GLU A 4 63.57 9.10 -25.03
C GLU A 4 62.06 8.93 -25.38
N THR A 5 61.65 9.75 -26.33
CA THR A 5 60.36 9.65 -27.04
C THR A 5 60.45 8.56 -28.11
N GLN A 6 59.53 7.58 -28.04
CA GLN A 6 59.21 6.71 -29.20
C GLN A 6 57.86 7.06 -29.77
N THR A 7 57.86 7.52 -30.99
CA THR A 7 56.76 7.67 -31.92
C THR A 7 56.30 6.28 -32.40
N VAL A 8 55.00 5.99 -32.33
CA VAL A 8 54.40 4.83 -33.00
C VAL A 8 53.38 5.34 -34.01
N ASP A 9 53.76 5.24 -35.28
CA ASP A 9 52.84 5.24 -36.42
C ASP A 9 52.09 3.91 -36.48
N GLY A 10 50.83 3.92 -36.89
CA GLY A 10 50.16 2.68 -37.25
C GLY A 10 48.65 2.78 -37.32
N ASN A 11 48.12 3.13 -38.47
CA ASN A 11 46.76 2.83 -38.92
C ASN A 11 46.46 1.33 -38.81
N ASP A 12 45.65 0.89 -37.86
CA ASP A 12 44.99 -0.41 -37.94
C ASP A 12 43.47 -0.21 -37.89
N ALA A 13 42.87 -0.38 -39.06
CA ALA A 13 41.43 -0.45 -39.23
C ALA A 13 40.91 -1.71 -38.53
N ILE A 14 40.27 -1.52 -37.41
CA ILE A 14 39.57 -2.60 -36.69
C ILE A 14 38.33 -2.98 -37.51
N SER A 15 38.36 -4.13 -38.17
CA SER A 15 37.18 -4.75 -38.78
C SER A 15 36.20 -5.18 -37.64
N PRO A 16 34.90 -4.90 -37.74
CA PRO A 16 33.97 -5.32 -36.75
C PRO A 16 33.84 -6.86 -36.72
N LYS A 17 34.15 -7.45 -35.57
CA LYS A 17 33.84 -8.87 -35.33
C LYS A 17 32.35 -9.11 -35.41
N PRO A 18 31.87 -10.21 -36.01
CA PRO A 18 30.42 -10.52 -36.04
C PRO A 18 29.90 -10.76 -34.61
N LEU A 19 28.82 -10.06 -34.28
CA LEU A 19 28.06 -10.27 -33.03
C LEU A 19 27.48 -11.68 -33.03
N THR A 20 27.97 -12.54 -32.15
CA THR A 20 27.37 -13.86 -31.89
C THR A 20 26.29 -13.74 -30.81
N PHE A 21 25.04 -13.96 -31.20
CA PHE A 21 23.91 -13.98 -30.28
C PHE A 21 23.79 -15.37 -29.65
N HIS A 22 23.70 -15.43 -28.31
CA HIS A 22 23.63 -16.69 -27.57
C HIS A 22 22.20 -17.04 -27.12
N SER A 23 21.20 -16.21 -27.39
CA SER A 23 19.80 -16.50 -27.07
C SER A 23 18.80 -15.86 -28.06
N GLU A 24 17.62 -16.42 -28.15
CA GLU A 24 16.48 -15.84 -28.88
C GLU A 24 16.04 -14.49 -28.28
N PHE A 25 16.31 -14.26 -27.02
CA PHE A 25 16.03 -13.03 -26.29
C PHE A 25 16.89 -11.84 -26.80
N ASP A 26 18.17 -12.10 -27.10
CA ASP A 26 19.07 -11.06 -27.63
C ASP A 26 18.64 -10.60 -29.02
N LYS A 27 18.10 -11.51 -29.81
CA LYS A 27 17.52 -11.21 -31.14
C LYS A 27 16.24 -10.37 -31.02
N PHE A 28 15.41 -10.65 -30.02
CA PHE A 28 14.16 -9.90 -29.76
C PHE A 28 14.43 -8.49 -29.27
N LEU A 29 15.44 -8.31 -28.42
CA LEU A 29 15.85 -7.01 -27.92
C LEU A 29 16.39 -6.12 -29.05
N LEU A 30 17.20 -6.70 -29.97
CA LEU A 30 17.72 -5.98 -31.12
C LEU A 30 16.62 -5.57 -32.10
N LEU A 31 15.62 -6.43 -32.31
CA LEU A 31 14.48 -6.14 -33.17
C LEU A 31 13.64 -4.97 -32.61
N ASN A 32 13.42 -4.91 -31.30
CA ASN A 32 12.73 -3.78 -30.65
C ASN A 32 13.52 -2.47 -30.76
N ILE A 33 14.84 -2.51 -30.61
CA ILE A 33 15.71 -1.34 -30.77
C ILE A 33 15.68 -0.84 -32.22
N LEU A 34 15.63 -1.73 -33.20
CA LEU A 34 15.55 -1.40 -34.63
C LEU A 34 14.16 -0.83 -35.01
N ILE A 35 13.08 -1.35 -34.45
CA ILE A 35 11.74 -0.83 -34.67
C ILE A 35 11.55 0.58 -34.07
N GLN A 36 12.08 0.84 -32.88
CA GLN A 36 12.04 2.17 -32.26
C GLN A 36 12.90 3.23 -33.02
N ARG A 37 13.91 2.81 -33.77
CA ARG A 37 14.76 3.70 -34.57
C ARG A 37 14.26 3.93 -36.02
N SER A 38 13.27 3.18 -36.48
CA SER A 38 12.77 3.28 -37.88
C SER A 38 11.84 4.47 -38.15
N SER A 39 11.60 5.36 -37.19
CA SER A 39 10.82 6.60 -37.40
C SER A 39 11.61 7.78 -37.99
N HIS A 40 12.89 7.63 -38.23
CA HIS A 40 13.67 8.63 -38.96
C HIS A 40 14.22 8.05 -40.27
N LYS A 41 13.80 8.64 -41.38
CA LYS A 41 14.27 8.38 -42.72
C LYS A 41 15.81 8.58 -42.76
N GLU A 42 16.55 7.50 -43.04
CA GLU A 42 17.85 7.44 -43.72
C GLU A 42 18.58 6.15 -43.30
N PHE A 43 18.39 5.08 -44.11
CA PHE A 43 19.43 4.04 -44.30
C PHE A 43 19.05 3.16 -45.50
N PRO A 44 19.70 3.34 -46.70
CA PRO A 44 19.39 2.54 -47.89
C PRO A 44 20.24 1.25 -48.04
N TYR A 45 20.90 0.74 -47.02
CA TYR A 45 21.80 -0.42 -47.18
C TYR A 45 21.53 -1.54 -46.18
N LEU A 46 20.30 -2.09 -46.16
CA LEU A 46 20.00 -3.32 -45.41
C LEU A 46 19.02 -4.26 -46.16
N PHE A 47 19.12 -4.29 -47.48
CA PHE A 47 18.48 -5.32 -48.32
C PHE A 47 19.53 -6.36 -48.74
N GLY A 48 19.78 -7.34 -47.88
CA GLY A 48 20.77 -8.40 -48.18
C GLY A 48 20.73 -9.60 -47.25
N LEU A 49 19.68 -9.72 -46.40
CA LEU A 49 19.49 -10.88 -45.52
C LEU A 49 18.09 -11.47 -45.74
N HIS A 50 17.77 -11.86 -46.98
CA HIS A 50 16.66 -12.73 -47.29
C HIS A 50 17.23 -14.08 -47.71
N ALA A 51 17.30 -15.03 -46.76
CA ALA A 51 17.13 -16.46 -47.00
C ALA A 51 17.06 -17.15 -45.65
N ASP A 52 15.99 -17.96 -45.47
CA ASP A 52 15.79 -18.94 -44.39
C ASP A 52 15.22 -18.46 -43.07
N LEU A 53 14.16 -17.59 -43.11
CA LEU A 53 13.17 -17.60 -42.05
C LEU A 53 11.96 -18.43 -42.52
N PRO A 54 11.42 -19.38 -41.70
CA PRO A 54 10.20 -20.09 -42.06
C PRO A 54 9.09 -19.04 -42.27
N ALA A 55 8.34 -19.21 -43.38
CA ALA A 55 7.23 -18.32 -43.73
C ALA A 55 6.20 -18.28 -42.58
N TYR A 56 6.30 -17.30 -41.72
CA TYR A 56 5.24 -16.98 -40.76
C TYR A 56 4.06 -16.45 -41.54
N ASN A 57 2.99 -17.22 -41.50
CA ASN A 57 1.73 -16.93 -42.14
C ASN A 57 1.21 -15.56 -41.69
N MET A 58 1.33 -14.55 -42.56
CA MET A 58 0.95 -13.15 -42.30
C MET A 58 -0.57 -12.92 -42.08
N ASN A 59 -1.37 -13.98 -42.01
CA ASN A 59 -2.77 -13.94 -41.56
C ASN A 59 -2.94 -14.24 -40.03
N GLY A 60 -1.87 -14.60 -39.34
CA GLY A 60 -1.84 -14.56 -37.90
C GLY A 60 -1.73 -13.10 -37.46
N LYS A 61 -2.85 -12.44 -37.12
CA LYS A 61 -2.83 -11.21 -36.35
C LYS A 61 -1.89 -11.45 -35.17
N VAL A 62 -0.73 -10.85 -35.18
CA VAL A 62 0.03 -10.57 -33.96
C VAL A 62 -0.93 -9.71 -33.14
N LYS A 63 -1.75 -10.36 -32.35
CA LYS A 63 -2.52 -9.74 -31.30
C LYS A 63 -1.47 -9.32 -30.27
N ILE A 64 -0.77 -8.21 -30.53
CA ILE A 64 -0.30 -7.38 -29.43
C ILE A 64 -1.61 -7.13 -28.70
N LEU A 65 -1.80 -7.82 -27.59
CA LEU A 65 -2.90 -7.57 -26.66
C LEU A 65 -2.69 -6.14 -26.19
N MET A 66 -3.20 -5.18 -26.97
CA MET A 66 -3.29 -3.80 -26.49
C MET A 66 -4.22 -3.89 -25.29
N MET A 67 -3.70 -3.47 -24.15
CA MET A 67 -4.47 -3.33 -22.93
C MET A 67 -5.77 -2.60 -23.28
N ASN A 68 -6.90 -3.13 -22.85
CA ASN A 68 -8.17 -2.48 -23.05
C ASN A 68 -8.09 -1.08 -22.41
N GLU A 69 -8.33 -0.01 -23.18
CA GLU A 69 -8.30 1.39 -22.68
C GLU A 69 -9.14 1.56 -21.41
N ARG A 70 -10.26 0.85 -21.32
CA ARG A 70 -11.09 0.86 -20.12
C ARG A 70 -10.33 0.32 -18.90
N ILE A 71 -9.60 -0.79 -19.03
CA ILE A 71 -8.80 -1.35 -17.90
C ILE A 71 -7.71 -0.36 -17.49
N HIS A 72 -7.05 0.26 -18.47
CA HIS A 72 -6.03 1.27 -18.20
C HIS A 72 -6.59 2.43 -17.37
N ASP A 73 -7.67 3.04 -17.81
CA ASP A 73 -8.25 4.21 -17.15
C ASP A 73 -8.81 3.86 -15.77
N GLU A 74 -9.47 2.72 -15.63
CA GLU A 74 -10.00 2.28 -14.34
C GLU A 74 -8.88 1.98 -13.34
N PHE A 75 -7.78 1.34 -13.77
CA PHE A 75 -6.66 1.03 -12.86
C PHE A 75 -5.89 2.28 -12.44
N LEU A 76 -5.77 3.29 -13.28
CA LEU A 76 -5.23 4.60 -12.88
C LEU A 76 -6.12 5.27 -11.83
N LYS A 77 -7.45 5.22 -11.99
CA LYS A 77 -8.39 5.74 -10.99
C LYS A 77 -8.26 4.98 -9.67
N ILE A 78 -8.21 3.63 -9.71
CA ILE A 78 -8.03 2.80 -8.51
C ILE A 78 -6.74 3.18 -7.78
N LEU A 79 -5.62 3.31 -8.50
CA LEU A 79 -4.35 3.72 -7.89
C LEU A 79 -4.44 5.12 -7.27
N ALA A 80 -5.09 6.08 -7.94
CA ALA A 80 -5.24 7.43 -7.42
C ALA A 80 -6.16 7.51 -6.20
N GLU A 81 -7.21 6.68 -6.14
CA GLU A 81 -8.12 6.60 -4.99
C GLU A 81 -7.47 5.96 -3.75
N GLU A 82 -6.61 4.96 -3.94
CA GLU A 82 -6.11 4.13 -2.84
C GLU A 82 -4.70 4.51 -2.37
N LEU A 83 -3.89 5.16 -3.22
CA LEU A 83 -2.55 5.60 -2.89
C LEU A 83 -2.56 7.10 -2.54
N ILE A 84 -2.96 7.42 -1.33
CA ILE A 84 -3.03 8.79 -0.83
C ILE A 84 -2.10 8.99 0.36
N PRO A 85 -1.58 10.21 0.61
CA PRO A 85 -0.78 10.47 1.79
C PRO A 85 -1.65 10.48 3.05
N ALA A 86 -1.11 9.96 4.15
CA ALA A 86 -1.72 10.04 5.47
C ALA A 86 -0.65 10.08 6.56
N MET A 87 -0.90 10.85 7.59
CA MET A 87 -0.06 10.91 8.79
C MET A 87 -0.49 9.84 9.79
N GLY A 88 0.46 9.11 10.35
CA GLY A 88 0.19 8.12 11.42
C GLY A 88 -0.84 7.05 11.04
N CYS A 89 -1.63 6.60 12.02
CA CYS A 89 -2.71 5.63 11.80
C CYS A 89 -3.97 6.29 11.27
N THR A 90 -4.58 5.69 10.26
CA THR A 90 -5.70 6.26 9.52
C THR A 90 -6.98 6.40 10.36
N GLU A 91 -7.26 5.47 11.26
CA GLU A 91 -8.45 5.51 12.10
C GLU A 91 -8.43 6.65 13.14
N PRO A 92 -7.33 6.93 13.87
CA PRO A 92 -7.24 8.12 14.70
C PRO A 92 -7.37 9.43 13.91
N ILE A 93 -6.83 9.45 12.70
CA ILE A 93 -6.93 10.62 11.81
C ILE A 93 -8.39 10.83 11.35
N ALA A 94 -9.14 9.75 11.08
CA ALA A 94 -10.57 9.86 10.79
C ALA A 94 -11.35 10.49 11.95
N LEU A 95 -11.01 10.13 13.20
CA LEU A 95 -11.59 10.75 14.39
C LEU A 95 -11.22 12.24 14.52
N ALA A 96 -9.97 12.58 14.25
CA ALA A 96 -9.51 13.97 14.24
C ALA A 96 -10.20 14.78 13.12
N TYR A 97 -10.34 14.20 11.94
CA TYR A 97 -11.07 14.80 10.82
C TYR A 97 -12.55 15.04 11.17
N ALA A 98 -13.20 14.03 11.76
CA ALA A 98 -14.58 14.18 12.24
C ALA A 98 -14.70 15.31 13.29
N GLY A 99 -13.75 15.37 14.24
CA GLY A 99 -13.71 16.40 15.26
C GLY A 99 -13.53 17.81 14.69
N ALA A 100 -12.59 17.98 13.75
CA ALA A 100 -12.34 19.24 13.07
C ALA A 100 -13.56 19.73 12.28
N ARG A 101 -14.19 18.86 11.52
CA ARG A 101 -15.41 19.16 10.74
C ARG A 101 -16.59 19.50 11.66
N ALA A 102 -16.80 18.72 12.72
CA ALA A 102 -17.90 18.99 13.66
C ALA A 102 -17.70 20.34 14.38
N ARG A 103 -16.45 20.68 14.78
CA ARG A 103 -16.11 21.98 15.38
C ARG A 103 -16.36 23.14 14.39
N GLU A 104 -16.03 22.99 13.10
CA GLU A 104 -16.34 24.01 12.08
C GLU A 104 -17.84 24.31 12.01
N VAL A 105 -18.70 23.29 12.10
CA VAL A 105 -20.16 23.45 12.09
C VAL A 105 -20.67 24.05 13.40
N LEU A 106 -20.09 23.66 14.55
CA LEU A 106 -20.45 24.23 15.86
C LEU A 106 -20.04 25.71 15.96
N GLY A 107 -18.88 26.06 15.40
CA GLY A 107 -18.35 27.42 15.36
C GLY A 107 -17.51 27.82 16.59
N CYS A 108 -17.34 26.94 17.57
CA CYS A 108 -16.54 27.18 18.78
C CYS A 108 -16.08 25.85 19.41
N LEU A 109 -15.28 25.93 20.48
CA LEU A 109 -14.90 24.74 21.24
C LEU A 109 -16.09 24.23 22.08
N PRO A 110 -16.34 22.91 22.09
CA PRO A 110 -17.44 22.32 22.86
C PRO A 110 -17.12 22.24 24.36
N ASP A 111 -18.17 22.16 25.18
CA ASP A 111 -18.07 21.86 26.62
C ASP A 111 -18.11 20.37 26.92
N ARG A 112 -18.72 19.59 26.02
CA ARG A 112 -18.82 18.12 26.11
C ARG A 112 -18.80 17.49 24.73
N VAL A 113 -18.13 16.36 24.63
CA VAL A 113 -18.03 15.56 23.40
C VAL A 113 -18.33 14.09 23.72
N ILE A 114 -19.15 13.45 22.90
CA ILE A 114 -19.38 12.01 22.95
C ILE A 114 -18.96 11.41 21.62
N ALA A 115 -18.04 10.46 21.67
CA ALA A 115 -17.57 9.72 20.50
C ALA A 115 -18.13 8.29 20.53
N TYR A 116 -19.15 8.03 19.71
CA TYR A 116 -19.65 6.67 19.51
C TYR A 116 -18.81 6.00 18.42
N CYS A 117 -18.20 4.87 18.75
CA CYS A 117 -17.28 4.16 17.85
C CYS A 117 -17.65 2.68 17.73
N SER A 118 -17.68 2.15 16.50
CA SER A 118 -17.79 0.71 16.28
C SER A 118 -16.65 -0.05 16.93
N GLY A 119 -16.84 -1.34 17.21
CA GLY A 119 -15.84 -2.17 17.86
C GLY A 119 -14.49 -2.20 17.12
N ASN A 120 -14.51 -2.21 15.79
CA ASN A 120 -13.27 -2.15 14.98
C ASN A 120 -12.56 -0.80 15.10
N MET A 121 -13.27 0.31 15.21
CA MET A 121 -12.67 1.61 15.48
C MET A 121 -12.01 1.63 16.85
N ILE A 122 -12.68 1.15 17.90
CA ILE A 122 -12.12 1.04 19.26
C ILE A 122 -10.85 0.16 19.22
N LYS A 123 -10.95 -1.03 18.60
CA LYS A 123 -9.83 -1.96 18.46
C LYS A 123 -8.61 -1.32 17.81
N ASN A 124 -8.79 -0.53 16.76
CA ASN A 124 -7.69 0.01 15.97
C ASN A 124 -7.10 1.31 16.52
N VAL A 125 -7.79 2.00 17.45
CA VAL A 125 -7.33 3.31 17.94
C VAL A 125 -6.85 3.27 19.39
N ARG A 126 -7.39 2.39 20.23
CA ARG A 126 -7.19 2.40 21.69
C ARG A 126 -5.71 2.50 22.12
N CYS A 127 -4.80 1.85 21.39
CA CYS A 127 -3.39 1.78 21.76
C CYS A 127 -2.46 2.52 20.78
N VAL A 128 -3.00 3.38 19.93
CA VAL A 128 -2.24 4.09 18.90
C VAL A 128 -1.83 5.47 19.39
N THR A 129 -0.55 5.79 19.22
CA THR A 129 -0.05 7.16 19.42
C THR A 129 -0.54 8.04 18.28
N ILE A 130 -1.17 9.16 18.62
CA ILE A 130 -1.64 10.13 17.64
C ILE A 130 -0.43 10.88 17.08
N PRO A 131 -0.31 11.03 15.75
CA PRO A 131 0.81 11.77 15.17
C PRO A 131 0.76 13.26 15.58
N ASN A 132 1.92 13.88 15.65
CA ASN A 132 2.07 15.30 16.03
C ASN A 132 1.43 15.69 17.38
N SER A 133 1.30 14.74 18.32
CA SER A 133 0.57 14.91 19.59
C SER A 133 1.44 14.90 20.85
N GLU A 134 2.77 14.80 20.74
CA GLU A 134 3.66 14.59 21.90
C GLU A 134 3.30 13.33 22.74
N SER A 135 2.96 12.23 22.06
CA SER A 135 2.66 10.92 22.65
C SER A 135 1.26 10.74 23.24
N MET A 136 0.27 11.56 22.89
CA MET A 136 -1.13 11.30 23.26
C MET A 136 -1.63 10.03 22.55
N VAL A 137 -2.46 9.24 23.23
CA VAL A 137 -2.92 7.92 22.78
C VAL A 137 -4.45 7.84 22.89
N GLY A 138 -5.08 7.14 21.96
CA GLY A 138 -6.46 6.75 22.07
C GLY A 138 -7.45 7.61 21.29
N ILE A 139 -8.73 7.24 21.42
CA ILE A 139 -9.85 7.85 20.68
C ILE A 139 -10.06 9.30 21.11
N GLU A 140 -10.14 9.51 22.41
CA GLU A 140 -10.39 10.83 23.01
C GLU A 140 -9.31 11.84 22.56
N ALA A 141 -8.05 11.39 22.54
CA ALA A 141 -6.93 12.23 22.11
C ALA A 141 -7.06 12.60 20.62
N GLY A 142 -7.38 11.63 19.74
CA GLY A 142 -7.59 11.89 18.32
C GLY A 142 -8.71 12.89 18.07
N VAL A 143 -9.86 12.70 18.72
CA VAL A 143 -11.02 13.61 18.61
C VAL A 143 -10.67 14.99 19.11
N MET A 144 -10.08 15.12 20.31
CA MET A 144 -9.80 16.43 20.90
C MET A 144 -8.74 17.22 20.16
N LEU A 145 -7.68 16.57 19.67
CA LEU A 145 -6.69 17.24 18.82
C LEU A 145 -7.31 17.78 17.52
N GLY A 146 -8.20 16.98 16.91
CA GLY A 146 -8.97 17.44 15.74
C GLY A 146 -9.87 18.63 16.04
N ILE A 147 -10.58 18.61 17.17
CA ILE A 147 -11.46 19.71 17.60
C ILE A 147 -10.66 21.00 17.89
N VAL A 148 -9.53 20.90 18.57
CA VAL A 148 -8.78 22.08 19.01
C VAL A 148 -7.99 22.72 17.88
N GLY A 149 -7.17 21.94 17.15
CA GLY A 149 -6.23 22.47 16.18
C GLY A 149 -6.32 21.87 14.77
N GLY A 150 -7.23 20.91 14.56
CA GLY A 150 -7.34 20.23 13.27
C GLY A 150 -7.80 21.11 12.13
N ASN A 151 -7.17 20.96 10.97
CA ASN A 151 -7.55 21.60 9.71
C ASN A 151 -8.27 20.58 8.81
N ALA A 152 -9.61 20.62 8.81
CA ALA A 152 -10.41 19.63 8.08
C ALA A 152 -10.22 19.66 6.56
N SER A 153 -9.72 20.76 5.97
CA SER A 153 -9.44 20.86 4.54
C SER A 153 -8.29 19.93 4.10
N LYS A 154 -7.43 19.52 5.04
CA LYS A 154 -6.30 18.60 4.81
C LYS A 154 -6.67 17.12 4.92
N CYS A 155 -7.94 16.78 5.14
CA CYS A 155 -8.42 15.39 5.21
C CYS A 155 -7.55 14.48 6.09
N MET A 156 -6.81 13.54 5.48
CA MET A 156 -5.96 12.57 6.19
C MET A 156 -4.64 13.16 6.75
N GLU A 157 -4.38 14.43 6.52
CA GLU A 157 -3.27 15.21 7.08
C GLU A 157 -3.78 16.32 8.04
N VAL A 158 -5.00 16.17 8.57
CA VAL A 158 -5.75 17.13 9.41
C VAL A 158 -4.97 17.66 10.60
N LEU A 159 -4.01 16.90 11.13
CA LEU A 159 -3.19 17.27 12.31
C LEU A 159 -1.80 17.82 11.95
N GLU A 160 -1.52 18.07 10.67
CA GLU A 160 -0.19 18.52 10.23
C GLU A 160 0.22 19.86 10.86
N ASP A 161 -0.73 20.78 10.98
CA ASP A 161 -0.49 22.19 11.43
C ASP A 161 -0.65 22.38 12.95
N LEU A 162 -0.75 21.31 13.76
CA LEU A 162 -0.92 21.43 15.21
C LEU A 162 0.21 22.23 15.86
N THR A 163 -0.17 23.23 16.65
CA THR A 163 0.75 24.03 17.46
C THR A 163 0.93 23.47 18.86
N ASP A 164 1.97 23.91 19.58
CA ASP A 164 2.16 23.56 20.99
C ASP A 164 1.00 24.00 21.88
N GLU A 165 0.34 25.12 21.54
CA GLU A 165 -0.82 25.63 22.27
C GLU A 165 -2.04 24.75 22.05
N ASP A 166 -2.25 24.26 20.81
CA ASP A 166 -3.32 23.31 20.51
C ASP A 166 -3.15 22.00 21.31
N ARG A 167 -1.92 21.48 21.36
CA ARG A 167 -1.60 20.28 22.16
C ARG A 167 -1.88 20.48 23.65
N LYS A 168 -1.46 21.63 24.22
CA LYS A 168 -1.72 21.96 25.62
C LYS A 168 -3.22 22.11 25.91
N THR A 169 -3.94 22.76 25.02
CA THR A 169 -5.40 22.95 25.13
C THR A 169 -6.12 21.62 25.05
N ALA A 170 -5.80 20.78 24.08
CA ALA A 170 -6.38 19.43 23.95
C ALA A 170 -6.08 18.58 25.19
N ALA A 171 -4.85 18.60 25.70
CA ALA A 171 -4.45 17.90 26.92
C ALA A 171 -5.19 18.40 28.16
N ALA A 172 -5.48 19.70 28.27
CA ALA A 172 -6.29 20.25 29.34
C ALA A 172 -7.73 19.73 29.27
N MET A 173 -8.37 19.84 28.11
CA MET A 173 -9.76 19.37 27.91
C MET A 173 -9.89 17.84 28.13
N LEU A 174 -8.87 17.07 27.79
CA LEU A 174 -8.83 15.61 28.09
C LEU A 174 -8.78 15.35 29.59
N ARG A 175 -7.95 16.08 30.34
CA ARG A 175 -7.88 15.97 31.83
C ARG A 175 -9.20 16.36 32.49
N ASP A 176 -9.91 17.34 31.94
CA ASP A 176 -11.19 17.80 32.43
C ASP A 176 -12.36 16.87 32.04
N GLY A 177 -12.06 15.78 31.29
CA GLY A 177 -13.05 14.78 30.91
C GLY A 177 -14.09 15.28 29.89
N VAL A 178 -13.73 16.26 29.07
CA VAL A 178 -14.64 16.86 28.06
C VAL A 178 -15.08 15.81 27.01
N CYS A 179 -14.24 14.84 26.68
CA CYS A 179 -14.54 13.79 25.71
C CYS A 179 -14.75 12.42 26.39
N THR A 180 -15.85 11.76 26.04
CA THR A 180 -16.15 10.37 26.44
C THR A 180 -16.33 9.48 25.21
N VAL A 181 -15.97 8.20 25.33
CA VAL A 181 -16.11 7.20 24.27
C VAL A 181 -17.18 6.18 24.64
N GLU A 182 -18.10 5.96 23.72
CA GLU A 182 -19.20 4.99 23.87
C GLU A 182 -19.09 3.92 22.77
N TYR A 183 -19.38 2.68 23.14
CA TYR A 183 -19.44 1.58 22.17
C TYR A 183 -20.70 1.73 21.30
N LEU A 184 -20.49 1.76 19.99
CA LEU A 184 -21.54 1.73 18.97
C LEU A 184 -21.72 0.29 18.48
N ASP A 185 -22.87 -0.33 18.80
CA ASP A 185 -23.24 -1.62 18.23
C ASP A 185 -23.62 -1.45 16.75
N SER A 186 -22.65 -1.69 15.89
CA SER A 186 -22.76 -1.50 14.44
C SER A 186 -22.11 -2.65 13.69
N GLU A 187 -22.82 -3.17 12.69
CA GLU A 187 -22.26 -4.15 11.74
C GLU A 187 -21.28 -3.49 10.74
N ILE A 188 -21.20 -2.16 10.69
CA ILE A 188 -20.27 -1.41 9.84
C ILE A 188 -18.92 -1.29 10.58
N PRO A 189 -17.84 -1.90 10.05
CA PRO A 189 -16.55 -1.92 10.72
C PRO A 189 -15.97 -0.54 10.99
N LEU A 190 -16.06 0.39 10.02
CA LEU A 190 -15.68 1.79 10.20
C LEU A 190 -16.94 2.63 10.35
N HIS A 191 -17.30 2.92 11.61
CA HIS A 191 -18.45 3.74 11.95
C HIS A 191 -18.12 4.62 13.15
N ILE A 192 -18.25 5.92 12.96
CA ILE A 192 -18.00 6.96 13.96
C ILE A 192 -19.21 7.88 13.99
N ILE A 193 -19.71 8.21 15.17
CA ILE A 193 -20.64 9.31 15.38
C ILE A 193 -20.05 10.21 16.47
N LEU A 194 -19.88 11.49 16.19
CA LEU A 194 -19.46 12.48 17.17
C LEU A 194 -20.63 13.40 17.50
N GLU A 195 -20.87 13.62 18.79
CA GLU A 195 -21.76 14.65 19.30
C GLU A 195 -20.95 15.71 20.06
N LEU A 196 -21.01 16.95 19.58
CA LEU A 196 -20.39 18.11 20.20
C LEU A 196 -21.46 19.00 20.80
N HIS A 197 -21.35 19.26 22.10
CA HIS A 197 -22.31 20.08 22.85
C HIS A 197 -21.65 21.41 23.28
N LYS A 198 -22.35 22.50 23.05
CA LYS A 198 -22.03 23.83 23.57
C LYS A 198 -23.29 24.59 23.96
N ASP A 199 -23.43 24.87 25.24
CA ASP A 199 -24.66 25.47 25.80
C ASP A 199 -25.90 24.65 25.39
N ALA A 200 -26.81 25.26 24.61
CA ALA A 200 -27.98 24.59 24.04
C ALA A 200 -27.79 24.01 22.65
N SER A 201 -26.63 24.27 22.02
CA SER A 201 -26.36 23.82 20.65
C SER A 201 -25.68 22.45 20.63
N VAL A 202 -26.13 21.60 19.71
CA VAL A 202 -25.60 20.25 19.52
C VAL A 202 -25.31 20.02 18.05
N VAL A 203 -24.09 19.56 17.75
CA VAL A 203 -23.69 19.13 16.42
C VAL A 203 -23.45 17.63 16.47
N THR A 204 -24.10 16.88 15.55
CA THR A 204 -23.82 15.46 15.34
C THR A 204 -23.21 15.26 13.95
N LEU A 205 -22.08 14.55 13.89
CA LEU A 205 -21.41 14.20 12.64
C LEU A 205 -21.19 12.69 12.58
N GLU A 206 -21.51 12.09 11.43
CA GLU A 206 -21.38 10.66 11.21
C GLU A 206 -20.45 10.36 10.03
N ILE A 207 -19.50 9.42 10.25
CA ILE A 207 -18.62 8.82 9.22
C ILE A 207 -18.89 7.33 9.13
N ARG A 208 -19.06 6.80 7.90
CA ARG A 208 -19.25 5.37 7.62
C ARG A 208 -18.39 4.90 6.46
N TYR A 209 -17.96 3.64 6.51
CA TYR A 209 -17.31 2.86 5.45
C TYR A 209 -15.88 3.31 5.11
N ASP A 210 -15.61 4.60 4.97
CA ASP A 210 -14.31 5.19 4.65
C ASP A 210 -13.92 6.29 5.62
N HIS A 211 -12.63 6.50 5.82
CA HIS A 211 -12.06 7.39 6.85
C HIS A 211 -12.50 8.86 6.72
N THR A 212 -12.83 9.31 5.51
CA THR A 212 -13.28 10.69 5.24
C THR A 212 -14.70 10.78 4.71
N ASN A 213 -15.43 9.66 4.67
CA ASN A 213 -16.78 9.60 4.13
C ASN A 213 -17.81 10.04 5.19
N ILE A 214 -18.06 11.35 5.24
CA ILE A 214 -19.14 11.90 6.09
C ILE A 214 -20.47 11.55 5.44
N THR A 215 -21.32 10.81 6.18
CA THR A 215 -22.65 10.41 5.72
C THR A 215 -23.77 11.32 6.24
N LYS A 216 -23.55 11.98 7.38
CA LYS A 216 -24.55 12.89 7.94
C LYS A 216 -23.93 13.96 8.83
N ILE A 217 -24.46 15.18 8.77
CA ILE A 217 -24.21 16.25 9.73
C ILE A 217 -25.54 16.88 10.13
N THR A 218 -25.77 17.02 11.44
CA THR A 218 -26.90 17.78 11.97
C THR A 218 -26.43 18.86 12.92
N LYS A 219 -27.19 19.96 13.03
CA LYS A 219 -27.03 20.98 14.06
C LYS A 219 -28.40 21.29 14.63
N ASP A 220 -28.54 21.19 15.93
CA ASP A 220 -29.79 21.48 16.66
C ASP A 220 -30.99 20.74 16.04
N GLU A 221 -30.79 19.45 15.71
CA GLU A 221 -31.72 18.52 15.03
C GLU A 221 -31.96 18.81 13.53
N GLU A 222 -31.53 19.94 13.01
CA GLU A 222 -31.61 20.24 11.57
C GLU A 222 -30.50 19.50 10.79
N VAL A 223 -30.91 18.82 9.70
CA VAL A 223 -29.97 18.13 8.81
C VAL A 223 -29.28 19.12 7.89
N ILE A 224 -27.98 19.37 8.14
CA ILE A 224 -27.16 20.27 7.31
C ILE A 224 -26.59 19.54 6.09
N PHE A 225 -26.24 18.25 6.27
CA PHE A 225 -25.69 17.41 5.22
C PHE A 225 -26.17 15.97 5.39
N SER A 226 -26.54 15.32 4.29
CA SER A 226 -26.83 13.90 4.25
C SER A 226 -26.40 13.31 2.91
N SER A 227 -25.77 12.14 2.95
CA SER A 227 -25.32 11.38 1.78
C SER A 227 -25.71 9.91 1.93
N ASP A 228 -26.25 9.34 0.86
CA ASP A 228 -26.67 7.93 0.81
C ASP A 228 -25.51 6.99 0.41
N HIS A 229 -24.25 7.42 0.56
CA HIS A 229 -23.09 6.59 0.22
C HIS A 229 -23.06 5.30 1.02
N LYS A 230 -23.09 4.17 0.29
CA LYS A 230 -22.99 2.80 0.82
C LYS A 230 -21.53 2.31 0.79
N GLU A 231 -21.27 1.16 1.38
CA GLU A 231 -20.00 0.46 1.26
C GLU A 231 -19.58 0.38 -0.22
N GLY A 232 -18.38 0.88 -0.58
CA GLY A 232 -17.91 1.00 -1.96
C GLY A 232 -18.47 2.18 -2.76
N GLY A 233 -19.37 2.99 -2.20
CA GLY A 233 -20.09 4.05 -2.93
C GLY A 233 -19.27 5.31 -3.25
N CYS A 234 -18.06 5.45 -2.73
CA CYS A 234 -17.16 6.56 -3.07
C CYS A 234 -16.18 6.24 -4.19
N SER A 235 -16.02 4.96 -4.56
CA SER A 235 -15.16 4.59 -5.68
C SER A 235 -15.85 4.93 -7.00
N LEU A 236 -15.18 5.75 -7.80
CA LEU A 236 -15.59 6.05 -9.18
C LEU A 236 -15.05 5.00 -10.16
N ALA A 237 -14.16 4.12 -9.70
CA ALA A 237 -13.48 3.13 -10.51
C ALA A 237 -14.15 1.75 -10.46
N ASP A 238 -14.17 1.06 -11.60
CA ASP A 238 -14.70 -0.30 -11.72
C ASP A 238 -13.70 -1.34 -11.24
N ARG A 239 -13.81 -1.73 -9.96
CA ARG A 239 -12.93 -2.71 -9.30
C ARG A 239 -13.19 -4.16 -9.75
N SER A 240 -14.31 -4.44 -10.42
CA SER A 240 -14.60 -5.78 -10.94
C SER A 240 -13.62 -6.23 -12.04
N LEU A 241 -12.86 -5.29 -12.59
CA LEU A 241 -11.82 -5.54 -13.59
C LEU A 241 -10.50 -6.07 -12.97
N LEU A 242 -10.35 -5.99 -11.65
CA LEU A 242 -9.15 -6.48 -10.97
C LEU A 242 -9.04 -8.00 -11.08
N SER A 243 -7.91 -8.46 -11.59
CA SER A 243 -7.48 -9.85 -11.61
C SER A 243 -5.95 -9.89 -11.69
N VAL A 244 -5.32 -11.00 -11.33
CA VAL A 244 -3.85 -11.14 -11.40
C VAL A 244 -3.36 -10.92 -12.82
N ASP A 245 -4.09 -11.43 -13.82
CA ASP A 245 -3.78 -11.31 -15.24
C ASP A 245 -3.86 -9.86 -15.71
N ASN A 246 -4.98 -9.18 -15.46
CA ASN A 246 -5.17 -7.78 -15.85
C ASN A 246 -4.18 -6.84 -15.14
N ILE A 247 -3.85 -7.10 -13.87
CA ILE A 247 -2.86 -6.34 -13.10
C ILE A 247 -1.48 -6.48 -13.72
N LYS A 248 -1.09 -7.69 -14.14
CA LYS A 248 0.17 -7.92 -14.83
C LYS A 248 0.20 -7.23 -16.19
N ASP A 249 -0.85 -7.39 -16.98
CA ASP A 249 -0.94 -6.75 -18.29
C ASP A 249 -0.88 -5.22 -18.19
N PHE A 250 -1.54 -4.63 -17.20
CA PHE A 250 -1.43 -3.20 -16.90
C PHE A 250 0.01 -2.80 -16.55
N ALA A 251 0.65 -3.51 -15.62
CA ALA A 251 2.00 -3.21 -15.21
C ALA A 251 3.01 -3.30 -16.38
N ASP A 252 2.81 -4.23 -17.31
CA ASP A 252 3.66 -4.38 -18.50
C ASP A 252 3.47 -3.24 -19.51
N GLN A 253 2.25 -2.70 -19.66
CA GLN A 253 1.89 -1.84 -20.77
C GLN A 253 1.64 -0.38 -20.40
N VAL A 254 1.39 -0.06 -19.11
CA VAL A 254 1.09 1.30 -18.68
C VAL A 254 2.22 2.27 -19.08
N PRO A 255 1.89 3.41 -19.73
CA PRO A 255 2.88 4.44 -20.00
C PRO A 255 3.42 5.01 -18.68
N LEU A 256 4.74 5.08 -18.53
CA LEU A 256 5.35 5.54 -17.27
C LEU A 256 4.90 6.96 -16.87
N LYS A 257 4.63 7.82 -17.84
CA LYS A 257 4.13 9.19 -17.61
C LYS A 257 2.84 9.23 -16.81
N ASP A 258 2.02 8.15 -16.86
CA ASP A 258 0.71 8.09 -16.20
C ASP A 258 0.80 7.63 -14.74
N ILE A 259 1.93 7.02 -14.34
CA ILE A 259 2.12 6.45 -12.99
C ILE A 259 3.31 7.02 -12.22
N HIS A 260 4.28 7.67 -12.88
CA HIS A 260 5.56 8.02 -12.25
C HIS A 260 5.39 9.00 -11.09
N GLU A 261 4.60 10.07 -11.24
CA GLU A 261 4.41 11.06 -10.16
C GLU A 261 3.80 10.44 -8.89
N LEU A 262 2.80 9.58 -9.06
CA LEU A 262 2.17 8.89 -7.95
C LEU A 262 3.15 7.93 -7.27
N LEU A 263 3.89 7.16 -8.07
CA LEU A 263 4.82 6.16 -7.53
C LEU A 263 6.11 6.78 -6.99
N ASP A 264 6.54 7.95 -7.47
CA ASP A 264 7.60 8.72 -6.83
C ASP A 264 7.20 9.15 -5.41
N ARG A 265 5.95 9.58 -5.21
CA ARG A 265 5.43 9.88 -3.88
C ARG A 265 5.42 8.63 -2.99
N VAL A 266 5.03 7.47 -3.52
CA VAL A 266 5.10 6.19 -2.79
C VAL A 266 6.54 5.90 -2.36
N ILE A 267 7.50 6.03 -3.27
CA ILE A 267 8.92 5.79 -3.00
C ILE A 267 9.43 6.76 -1.93
N ILE A 268 9.18 8.05 -2.10
CA ILE A 268 9.69 9.10 -1.21
C ILE A 268 9.12 8.93 0.20
N HIS A 269 7.80 8.92 0.35
CA HIS A 269 7.17 8.90 1.67
C HIS A 269 7.46 7.60 2.42
N ASN A 270 7.30 6.44 1.77
CA ASN A 270 7.42 5.16 2.45
C ASN A 270 8.89 4.81 2.76
N MET A 271 9.85 5.27 1.94
CA MET A 271 11.26 5.11 2.28
C MET A 271 11.73 6.10 3.34
N ASN A 272 11.23 7.34 3.36
CA ASN A 272 11.61 8.31 4.38
C ASN A 272 11.24 7.82 5.78
N ILE A 273 10.01 7.34 5.98
CA ILE A 273 9.62 6.81 7.29
C ILE A 273 10.35 5.50 7.63
N ALA A 274 10.72 4.69 6.63
CA ALA A 274 11.54 3.49 6.84
C ALA A 274 12.97 3.86 7.30
N TYR A 275 13.58 4.89 6.70
CA TYR A 275 14.88 5.42 7.13
C TYR A 275 14.79 6.03 8.52
N GLU A 276 13.75 6.81 8.80
CA GLU A 276 13.51 7.39 10.12
C GLU A 276 13.36 6.30 11.20
N GLY A 277 12.58 5.25 10.90
CA GLY A 277 12.43 4.11 11.81
C GLY A 277 13.73 3.36 12.09
N MET A 278 14.63 3.31 11.09
CA MET A 278 15.99 2.74 11.28
C MET A 278 16.93 3.68 12.05
N ALA A 279 16.75 4.98 11.98
CA ALA A 279 17.60 5.98 12.66
C ALA A 279 17.08 6.31 14.07
N GLY A 280 15.80 6.61 14.19
CA GLY A 280 15.14 7.07 15.42
C GLY A 280 14.90 5.97 16.46
N SER A 281 14.24 6.32 17.54
CA SER A 281 13.91 5.41 18.65
C SER A 281 12.41 5.25 18.77
N TYR A 282 11.87 4.28 18.05
CA TYR A 282 10.45 3.96 18.02
C TYR A 282 10.22 2.53 18.51
N GLY A 283 9.20 2.35 19.36
CA GLY A 283 8.76 1.05 19.82
C GLY A 283 9.87 0.18 20.43
N LEU A 284 10.05 -1.01 19.91
CA LEU A 284 11.03 -2.02 20.37
C LEU A 284 12.31 -2.06 19.50
N GLY A 285 12.38 -1.27 18.41
CA GLY A 285 13.49 -1.30 17.46
C GLY A 285 13.54 -2.59 16.63
N ILE A 286 12.39 -3.14 16.26
CA ILE A 286 12.26 -4.44 15.56
C ILE A 286 13.09 -4.46 14.28
N GLY A 287 13.01 -3.40 13.45
CA GLY A 287 13.79 -3.33 12.23
C GLY A 287 15.31 -3.36 12.48
N LYS A 288 15.79 -2.66 13.53
CA LYS A 288 17.21 -2.65 13.94
C LYS A 288 17.65 -4.04 14.41
N ILE A 289 16.86 -4.66 15.30
CA ILE A 289 17.14 -6.01 15.82
C ILE A 289 17.21 -7.02 14.68
N ILE A 290 16.29 -6.96 13.70
CA ILE A 290 16.34 -7.84 12.53
C ILE A 290 17.66 -7.65 11.77
N LYS A 291 18.05 -6.40 11.50
CA LYS A 291 19.29 -6.11 10.77
C LYS A 291 20.55 -6.55 11.49
N GLU A 292 20.56 -6.48 12.81
CA GLU A 292 21.69 -6.84 13.66
C GLU A 292 21.79 -8.35 13.96
N SER A 293 20.65 -9.05 14.04
CA SER A 293 20.60 -10.44 14.52
C SER A 293 20.59 -11.48 13.42
N TYR A 294 20.21 -11.12 12.18
CA TYR A 294 20.16 -12.05 11.05
C TYR A 294 21.39 -11.88 10.15
N PRO A 295 21.85 -12.94 9.46
CA PRO A 295 22.88 -12.82 8.44
C PRO A 295 22.52 -11.77 7.40
N ASP A 296 23.49 -10.90 7.03
CA ASP A 296 23.24 -9.82 6.08
C ASP A 296 22.81 -10.35 4.70
N GLY A 297 21.81 -9.70 4.12
CA GLY A 297 21.26 -10.05 2.81
C GLY A 297 20.09 -9.15 2.44
N VAL A 298 19.79 -9.07 1.14
CA VAL A 298 18.69 -8.21 0.64
C VAL A 298 17.34 -8.55 1.30
N ALA A 299 17.03 -9.83 1.48
CA ALA A 299 15.79 -10.26 2.12
C ALA A 299 15.70 -9.80 3.59
N VAL A 300 16.81 -9.75 4.29
CA VAL A 300 16.87 -9.24 5.68
C VAL A 300 16.69 -7.73 5.69
N ARG A 301 17.38 -7.00 4.81
CA ARG A 301 17.30 -5.54 4.75
C ARG A 301 15.91 -5.06 4.37
N MET A 302 15.26 -5.65 3.35
CA MET A 302 13.91 -5.26 2.94
C MET A 302 12.88 -5.44 4.07
N LYS A 303 12.92 -6.54 4.83
CA LYS A 303 12.03 -6.74 5.97
C LYS A 303 12.38 -5.84 7.15
N ALA A 304 13.67 -5.55 7.38
CA ALA A 304 14.11 -4.65 8.43
C ALA A 304 13.61 -3.21 8.19
N TYR A 305 13.76 -2.69 6.97
CA TYR A 305 13.25 -1.37 6.61
C TYR A 305 11.72 -1.29 6.65
N ALA A 306 11.01 -2.30 6.16
CA ALA A 306 9.55 -2.32 6.21
C ALA A 306 9.03 -2.38 7.66
N ALA A 307 9.66 -3.19 8.52
CA ALA A 307 9.34 -3.26 9.94
C ALA A 307 9.62 -1.93 10.64
N ALA A 308 10.79 -1.32 10.39
CA ALA A 308 11.18 -0.04 10.99
C ALA A 308 10.21 1.10 10.61
N GLY A 309 9.83 1.18 9.33
CA GLY A 309 8.85 2.19 8.88
C GLY A 309 7.47 2.00 9.52
N SER A 310 7.02 0.76 9.63
CA SER A 310 5.78 0.45 10.36
C SER A 310 5.87 0.80 11.84
N GLU A 311 7.00 0.52 12.48
CA GLU A 311 7.21 0.79 13.89
C GLU A 311 7.28 2.30 14.20
N ALA A 312 7.98 3.08 13.36
CA ALA A 312 8.01 4.53 13.46
C ALA A 312 6.59 5.11 13.33
N ARG A 313 5.83 4.65 12.31
CA ARG A 313 4.44 5.07 12.13
C ARG A 313 3.55 4.75 13.34
N MET A 314 3.67 3.53 13.91
CA MET A 314 2.88 3.12 15.08
C MET A 314 3.33 3.81 16.36
N GLY A 315 4.58 4.24 16.42
CA GLY A 315 5.17 4.98 17.53
C GLY A 315 4.92 6.50 17.50
N GLY A 316 4.11 6.98 16.56
CA GLY A 316 3.70 8.39 16.51
C GLY A 316 4.63 9.31 15.71
N CYS A 317 5.48 8.75 14.82
CA CYS A 317 6.24 9.57 13.88
C CYS A 317 5.28 10.43 13.04
N ASP A 318 5.61 11.71 12.89
CA ASP A 318 4.82 12.72 12.21
C ASP A 318 5.02 12.76 10.69
N MET A 319 5.89 11.88 10.15
CA MET A 319 6.09 11.76 8.71
C MET A 319 4.89 11.11 8.02
N PRO A 320 4.42 11.68 6.89
CA PRO A 320 3.36 11.07 6.10
C PRO A 320 3.85 9.80 5.40
N VAL A 321 2.94 8.87 5.17
CA VAL A 321 3.14 7.67 4.35
C VAL A 321 2.13 7.65 3.22
N MET A 322 2.47 7.06 2.09
CA MET A 322 1.47 6.70 1.08
C MET A 322 0.80 5.41 1.53
N ILE A 323 -0.49 5.51 1.83
CA ILE A 323 -1.31 4.36 2.25
C ILE A 323 -1.65 3.46 1.06
N ASN A 324 -2.16 2.29 1.35
CA ASN A 324 -2.80 1.39 0.38
C ASN A 324 -4.00 0.73 1.05
N SER A 325 -5.14 0.71 0.39
CA SER A 325 -6.39 0.12 0.91
C SER A 325 -6.74 0.62 2.32
N GLY A 326 -6.56 1.92 2.55
CA GLY A 326 -6.89 2.58 3.80
C GLY A 326 -5.87 2.38 4.94
N SER A 327 -4.68 1.80 4.69
CA SER A 327 -3.69 1.55 5.74
C SER A 327 -2.25 1.91 5.32
N GLY A 328 -1.55 2.72 6.15
CA GLY A 328 -0.15 3.03 5.93
C GLY A 328 0.77 1.82 6.11
N ASN A 329 0.46 0.90 7.02
CA ASN A 329 1.21 -0.35 7.17
C ASN A 329 1.12 -1.22 5.91
N GLN A 330 -0.01 -1.22 5.22
CA GLN A 330 -0.16 -1.91 3.93
C GLN A 330 0.65 -1.18 2.83
N GLY A 331 0.60 0.16 2.80
CA GLY A 331 1.42 0.94 1.87
C GLY A 331 2.92 0.67 2.05
N ILE A 332 3.42 0.64 3.29
CA ILE A 332 4.81 0.29 3.61
C ILE A 332 5.12 -1.15 3.18
N ALA A 333 4.29 -2.13 3.56
CA ALA A 333 4.55 -3.54 3.30
C ALA A 333 4.46 -3.91 1.80
N SER A 334 3.65 -3.21 1.01
CA SER A 334 3.54 -3.41 -0.43
C SER A 334 4.65 -2.72 -1.23
N SER A 335 5.28 -1.66 -0.70
CA SER A 335 6.23 -0.83 -1.45
C SER A 335 7.68 -0.96 -1.00
N VAL A 336 7.97 -0.79 0.31
CA VAL A 336 9.35 -0.75 0.84
C VAL A 336 10.15 -2.00 0.46
N PRO A 337 9.63 -3.24 0.58
CA PRO A 337 10.38 -4.43 0.19
C PRO A 337 10.77 -4.42 -1.30
N VAL A 338 9.87 -4.00 -2.17
CA VAL A 338 10.10 -3.93 -3.62
C VAL A 338 11.15 -2.88 -3.95
N ILE A 339 11.08 -1.70 -3.30
CA ILE A 339 12.03 -0.60 -3.49
C ILE A 339 13.43 -1.01 -3.04
N VAL A 340 13.55 -1.57 -1.84
CA VAL A 340 14.85 -2.02 -1.30
C VAL A 340 15.44 -3.10 -2.19
N TYR A 341 14.64 -4.10 -2.58
CA TYR A 341 15.09 -5.17 -3.45
C TYR A 341 15.59 -4.65 -4.79
N ALA A 342 14.84 -3.74 -5.42
CA ALA A 342 15.21 -3.17 -6.72
C ALA A 342 16.51 -2.34 -6.64
N ARG A 343 16.64 -1.49 -5.62
CA ARG A 343 17.81 -0.63 -5.43
C ARG A 343 19.08 -1.44 -5.20
N GLU A 344 19.02 -2.45 -4.34
CA GLU A 344 20.18 -3.27 -4.01
C GLU A 344 20.62 -4.19 -5.15
N ASN A 345 19.71 -4.54 -6.04
CA ASN A 345 20.04 -5.33 -7.24
C ASN A 345 20.24 -4.46 -8.50
N ASN A 346 20.35 -3.12 -8.34
CA ASN A 346 20.59 -2.17 -9.44
C ASN A 346 19.56 -2.30 -10.58
N ILE A 347 18.30 -2.59 -10.24
CA ILE A 347 17.21 -2.69 -11.20
C ILE A 347 16.80 -1.28 -11.63
N CYS A 348 16.57 -1.07 -12.92
CA CYS A 348 16.24 0.24 -13.46
C CYS A 348 14.90 0.77 -12.95
N GLN A 349 14.76 2.11 -12.92
CA GLN A 349 13.61 2.82 -12.39
C GLN A 349 12.30 2.42 -13.08
N GLU A 350 12.32 2.20 -14.40
CA GLU A 350 11.13 1.73 -15.14
C GLU A 350 10.56 0.44 -14.56
N ARG A 351 11.42 -0.58 -14.37
CA ARG A 351 10.99 -1.87 -13.82
C ARG A 351 10.50 -1.73 -12.38
N LEU A 352 11.11 -0.83 -11.61
CA LEU A 352 10.64 -0.53 -10.24
C LEU A 352 9.23 0.07 -10.26
N TYR A 353 8.95 1.07 -11.12
CA TYR A 353 7.60 1.64 -11.22
C TYR A 353 6.57 0.58 -11.61
N ARG A 354 6.85 -0.25 -12.61
CA ARG A 354 5.96 -1.33 -13.03
C ARG A 354 5.68 -2.32 -11.89
N ALA A 355 6.71 -2.71 -11.15
CA ALA A 355 6.57 -3.61 -10.00
C ALA A 355 5.80 -2.97 -8.83
N LEU A 356 5.95 -1.67 -8.60
CA LEU A 356 5.18 -0.95 -7.58
C LEU A 356 3.70 -0.79 -7.98
N ALA A 357 3.41 -0.53 -9.26
CA ALA A 357 2.04 -0.52 -9.76
C ALA A 357 1.39 -1.91 -9.59
N PHE A 358 2.10 -2.97 -9.97
CA PHE A 358 1.68 -4.35 -9.77
C PHE A 358 1.41 -4.68 -8.30
N SER A 359 2.36 -4.39 -7.41
CA SER A 359 2.24 -4.64 -5.97
C SER A 359 1.06 -3.90 -5.35
N SER A 360 0.89 -2.63 -5.73
CA SER A 360 -0.20 -1.79 -5.21
C SER A 360 -1.56 -2.32 -5.63
N LEU A 361 -1.76 -2.62 -6.91
CA LEU A 361 -3.03 -3.15 -7.43
C LEU A 361 -3.32 -4.56 -6.88
N LEU A 362 -2.31 -5.42 -6.75
CA LEU A 362 -2.51 -6.75 -6.17
C LEU A 362 -2.87 -6.69 -4.68
N THR A 363 -2.34 -5.73 -3.93
CA THR A 363 -2.75 -5.47 -2.54
C THR A 363 -4.22 -5.06 -2.50
N ILE A 364 -4.63 -4.10 -3.34
CA ILE A 364 -6.02 -3.62 -3.45
C ILE A 364 -6.94 -4.79 -3.81
N TYR A 365 -6.58 -5.59 -4.83
CA TYR A 365 -7.37 -6.74 -5.27
C TYR A 365 -7.65 -7.73 -4.13
N GLN A 366 -6.65 -8.08 -3.34
CA GLN A 366 -6.84 -8.97 -2.18
C GLN A 366 -7.76 -8.35 -1.14
N LYS A 367 -7.68 -7.01 -0.95
CA LYS A 367 -8.49 -6.29 0.03
C LYS A 367 -9.95 -6.13 -0.35
N GLU A 368 -10.30 -6.22 -1.64
CA GLU A 368 -11.71 -6.26 -2.07
C GLU A 368 -12.46 -7.45 -1.46
N PHE A 369 -11.79 -8.59 -1.29
CA PHE A 369 -12.40 -9.79 -0.71
C PHE A 369 -12.38 -9.80 0.83
N ILE A 370 -11.30 -9.31 1.45
CA ILE A 370 -11.12 -9.33 2.91
C ILE A 370 -11.89 -8.18 3.59
N GLY A 371 -12.05 -7.05 2.88
CA GLY A 371 -12.58 -5.80 3.42
C GLY A 371 -11.50 -4.91 4.07
N LYS A 372 -11.81 -3.62 4.26
CA LYS A 372 -10.86 -2.63 4.79
C LYS A 372 -10.44 -2.93 6.24
N LEU A 373 -11.42 -3.20 7.11
CA LEU A 373 -11.21 -3.59 8.51
C LEU A 373 -11.72 -5.02 8.72
N SER A 374 -10.90 -5.88 9.27
CA SER A 374 -11.23 -7.29 9.51
C SER A 374 -10.35 -7.89 10.61
N ALA A 375 -10.67 -9.12 11.05
CA ALA A 375 -9.79 -9.88 11.93
C ALA A 375 -8.54 -10.44 11.23
N PHE A 376 -8.45 -10.39 9.89
CA PHE A 376 -7.21 -10.65 9.16
C PHE A 376 -6.39 -9.37 8.99
N CYS A 377 -5.10 -9.47 9.34
CA CYS A 377 -4.17 -8.34 9.19
C CYS A 377 -3.83 -8.10 7.71
N GLY A 378 -4.10 -6.88 7.22
CA GLY A 378 -3.76 -6.48 5.85
C GLY A 378 -2.27 -6.48 5.51
N ALA A 379 -1.39 -6.54 6.52
CA ALA A 379 0.04 -6.69 6.31
C ALA A 379 0.38 -7.99 5.55
N VAL A 380 -0.39 -9.08 5.74
CA VAL A 380 -0.18 -10.35 5.03
C VAL A 380 -0.49 -10.17 3.54
N SER A 381 -1.63 -9.56 3.19
CA SER A 381 -2.02 -9.30 1.80
C SER A 381 -0.99 -8.40 1.09
N ALA A 382 -0.53 -7.34 1.77
CA ALA A 382 0.47 -6.42 1.23
C ALA A 382 1.84 -7.10 1.06
N SER A 383 2.25 -7.97 2.00
CA SER A 383 3.49 -8.75 1.88
C SER A 383 3.40 -9.82 0.79
N CYS A 384 2.25 -10.46 0.63
CA CYS A 384 1.98 -11.37 -0.50
C CYS A 384 2.15 -10.63 -1.83
N ALA A 385 1.57 -9.44 -1.95
CA ALA A 385 1.68 -8.62 -3.15
C ALA A 385 3.12 -8.19 -3.43
N SER A 386 3.89 -7.77 -2.41
CA SER A 386 5.30 -7.43 -2.62
C SER A 386 6.17 -8.63 -3.00
N GLY A 387 5.92 -9.82 -2.46
CA GLY A 387 6.59 -11.06 -2.88
C GLY A 387 6.31 -11.43 -4.34
N ALA A 388 5.05 -11.34 -4.76
CA ALA A 388 4.65 -11.54 -6.15
C ALA A 388 5.24 -10.45 -7.07
N ALA A 389 5.32 -9.19 -6.60
CA ALA A 389 5.95 -8.10 -7.32
C ALA A 389 7.47 -8.29 -7.48
N ILE A 390 8.16 -8.88 -6.51
CA ILE A 390 9.58 -9.26 -6.64
C ILE A 390 9.73 -10.36 -7.68
N THR A 391 8.83 -11.35 -7.72
CA THR A 391 8.80 -12.36 -8.78
C THR A 391 8.65 -11.71 -10.17
N TYR A 392 7.69 -10.78 -10.30
CA TYR A 392 7.49 -9.97 -11.50
C TYR A 392 8.74 -9.13 -11.86
N LEU A 393 9.32 -8.44 -10.89
CA LEU A 393 10.50 -7.59 -11.02
C LEU A 393 11.70 -8.34 -11.59
N LEU A 394 11.83 -9.62 -11.26
CA LEU A 394 12.89 -10.51 -11.76
C LEU A 394 12.54 -11.19 -13.09
N GLY A 395 11.42 -10.85 -13.71
CA GLY A 395 10.99 -11.40 -15.01
C GLY A 395 10.32 -12.76 -14.89
N GLY A 396 9.75 -13.07 -13.72
CA GLY A 396 8.95 -14.29 -13.55
C GLY A 396 7.74 -14.32 -14.48
N THR A 397 7.41 -15.51 -14.96
CA THR A 397 6.21 -15.72 -15.80
C THR A 397 4.93 -15.49 -15.01
N LEU A 398 3.79 -15.31 -15.69
CA LEU A 398 2.49 -15.18 -15.04
C LEU A 398 2.22 -16.40 -14.12
N GLU A 399 2.58 -17.60 -14.55
CA GLU A 399 2.48 -18.81 -13.74
C GLU A 399 3.32 -18.73 -12.48
N GLN A 400 4.58 -18.29 -12.57
CA GLN A 400 5.44 -18.13 -11.39
C GLN A 400 4.91 -17.06 -10.43
N ILE A 401 4.30 -15.99 -10.95
CA ILE A 401 3.63 -14.98 -10.15
C ILE A 401 2.42 -15.58 -9.41
N LYS A 402 1.53 -16.30 -10.12
CA LYS A 402 0.39 -17.00 -9.53
C LYS A 402 0.83 -18.03 -8.50
N ASN A 403 1.90 -18.78 -8.79
CA ASN A 403 2.50 -19.73 -7.85
C ASN A 403 3.08 -19.04 -6.61
N THR A 404 3.68 -17.85 -6.74
CA THR A 404 4.13 -17.08 -5.57
C THR A 404 2.94 -16.73 -4.69
N ILE A 405 1.85 -16.23 -5.26
CA ILE A 405 0.61 -15.89 -4.52
C ILE A 405 0.08 -17.13 -3.81
N GLY A 406 -0.12 -18.24 -4.54
CA GLY A 406 -0.61 -19.50 -3.97
C GLY A 406 0.28 -20.04 -2.85
N ASN A 407 1.60 -20.01 -3.02
CA ASN A 407 2.56 -20.44 -2.01
C ASN A 407 2.53 -19.58 -0.74
N VAL A 408 2.32 -18.24 -0.86
CA VAL A 408 2.13 -17.38 0.31
C VAL A 408 0.85 -17.75 1.03
N LEU A 409 -0.27 -17.87 0.30
CA LEU A 409 -1.58 -18.09 0.89
C LEU A 409 -1.75 -19.49 1.46
N ALA A 410 -1.00 -20.50 0.95
CA ALA A 410 -0.91 -21.83 1.56
C ALA A 410 -0.18 -21.81 2.91
N ASN A 411 0.85 -20.97 3.03
CA ASN A 411 1.68 -20.86 4.25
C ASN A 411 1.05 -19.94 5.28
N ILE A 412 0.68 -18.72 4.87
CA ILE A 412 0.13 -17.68 5.74
C ILE A 412 -1.07 -16.99 5.07
N PRO A 413 -2.28 -17.62 5.08
CA PRO A 413 -3.46 -16.99 4.47
C PRO A 413 -3.88 -15.71 5.18
N GLY A 414 -3.57 -15.59 6.46
CA GLY A 414 -3.87 -14.43 7.28
C GLY A 414 -3.24 -14.54 8.67
N THR A 415 -3.16 -13.42 9.34
CA THR A 415 -2.73 -13.29 10.74
C THR A 415 -3.79 -12.53 11.51
N ILE A 416 -4.06 -12.91 12.76
CA ILE A 416 -5.02 -12.20 13.60
C ILE A 416 -4.65 -10.72 13.71
N CYS A 417 -5.62 -9.86 13.41
CA CYS A 417 -5.53 -8.41 13.62
C CYS A 417 -6.27 -8.03 14.91
N ASP A 418 -5.51 -7.66 15.91
CA ASP A 418 -5.97 -7.19 17.21
C ASP A 418 -5.76 -5.68 17.39
N GLY A 419 -5.81 -4.93 16.27
CA GLY A 419 -5.66 -3.49 16.21
C GLY A 419 -4.26 -3.01 15.84
N ALA A 420 -4.17 -1.71 15.53
CA ALA A 420 -2.92 -1.06 15.15
C ALA A 420 -2.04 -0.82 16.39
N LYS A 421 -0.76 -1.23 16.33
CA LYS A 421 0.21 -1.09 17.41
C LYS A 421 1.62 -1.48 16.98
N ILE A 422 2.60 -1.28 17.84
CA ILE A 422 4.02 -1.56 17.57
C ILE A 422 4.25 -2.98 17.01
N SER A 423 3.50 -4.00 17.46
CA SER A 423 3.65 -5.37 16.98
C SER A 423 3.27 -5.57 15.50
N CYS A 424 2.66 -4.58 14.84
CA CYS A 424 2.42 -4.62 13.40
C CYS A 424 3.73 -4.77 12.60
N ALA A 425 4.82 -4.16 13.09
CA ALA A 425 6.15 -4.29 12.50
C ALA A 425 6.63 -5.74 12.44
N ALA A 426 6.43 -6.49 13.53
CA ALA A 426 6.79 -7.92 13.59
C ALA A 426 5.91 -8.76 12.62
N LYS A 427 4.62 -8.45 12.54
CA LYS A 427 3.69 -9.12 11.59
C LYS A 427 4.12 -8.90 10.13
N ILE A 428 4.54 -7.68 9.78
CA ILE A 428 5.10 -7.37 8.44
C ILE A 428 6.38 -8.20 8.20
N ALA A 429 7.32 -8.19 9.14
CA ALA A 429 8.57 -8.93 8.98
C ALA A 429 8.34 -10.43 8.74
N THR A 430 7.49 -11.06 9.54
CA THR A 430 7.13 -12.48 9.41
C THR A 430 6.42 -12.78 8.08
N SER A 431 5.50 -11.90 7.68
CA SER A 431 4.79 -12.07 6.40
C SER A 431 5.72 -11.93 5.19
N LEU A 432 6.74 -11.07 5.28
CA LEU A 432 7.76 -10.94 4.24
C LEU A 432 8.70 -12.15 4.17
N ASP A 433 9.01 -12.81 5.29
CA ASP A 433 9.73 -14.08 5.25
C ASP A 433 8.95 -15.16 4.50
N ALA A 434 7.64 -15.27 4.76
CA ALA A 434 6.76 -16.18 4.03
C ALA A 434 6.67 -15.83 2.53
N ALA A 435 6.58 -14.54 2.21
CA ALA A 435 6.52 -14.05 0.83
C ALA A 435 7.81 -14.35 0.04
N MET A 436 8.99 -14.19 0.66
CA MET A 436 10.26 -14.51 0.03
C MET A 436 10.47 -16.02 -0.14
N MET A 437 10.05 -16.83 0.84
CA MET A 437 10.06 -18.29 0.69
C MET A 437 9.20 -18.71 -0.50
N ALA A 438 8.00 -18.15 -0.63
CA ALA A 438 7.08 -18.40 -1.72
C ALA A 438 7.66 -18.00 -3.08
N HIS A 439 8.30 -16.83 -3.15
CA HIS A 439 9.02 -16.35 -4.32
C HIS A 439 10.11 -17.36 -4.76
N TYR A 440 10.97 -17.78 -3.84
CA TYR A 440 12.03 -18.73 -4.17
C TYR A 440 11.48 -20.09 -4.63
N LEU A 441 10.40 -20.58 -4.01
CA LEU A 441 9.74 -21.81 -4.47
C LEU A 441 9.24 -21.65 -5.92
N ALA A 442 8.51 -20.58 -6.20
CA ALA A 442 7.93 -20.33 -7.52
C ALA A 442 9.00 -20.15 -8.62
N MET A 443 10.08 -19.42 -8.32
CA MET A 443 11.20 -19.24 -9.27
C MET A 443 11.95 -20.53 -9.55
N ASN A 444 11.88 -21.53 -8.66
CA ASN A 444 12.41 -22.87 -8.85
C ASN A 444 11.36 -23.86 -9.40
N GLY A 445 10.23 -23.39 -9.93
CA GLY A 445 9.18 -24.22 -10.51
C GLY A 445 8.45 -25.08 -9.48
N ARG A 446 8.39 -24.65 -8.22
CA ARG A 446 7.73 -25.38 -7.13
C ARG A 446 6.52 -24.59 -6.61
N ALA A 447 5.38 -25.28 -6.56
CA ALA A 447 4.14 -24.75 -6.02
C ALA A 447 3.37 -25.82 -5.25
N TYR A 448 2.59 -25.39 -4.27
CA TYR A 448 1.61 -26.28 -3.65
C TYR A 448 0.51 -26.59 -4.65
N GLN A 449 -0.02 -27.81 -4.57
CA GLN A 449 -1.04 -28.30 -5.51
C GLN A 449 -2.40 -27.67 -5.18
N ALA A 450 -3.21 -27.40 -6.21
CA ALA A 450 -4.61 -27.10 -6.06
C ALA A 450 -5.31 -28.24 -5.27
N ASP A 451 -6.44 -27.92 -4.65
CA ASP A 451 -7.16 -28.79 -3.72
C ASP A 451 -6.37 -29.19 -2.45
N SER A 452 -5.20 -28.59 -2.24
CA SER A 452 -4.44 -28.74 -1.00
C SER A 452 -4.94 -27.70 0.03
N GLY A 453 -5.98 -28.04 0.76
CA GLY A 453 -6.61 -27.16 1.74
C GLY A 453 -7.51 -26.10 1.07
N ILE A 454 -7.14 -24.80 1.20
CA ILE A 454 -7.92 -23.68 0.65
C ILE A 454 -7.46 -23.24 -0.76
N LEU A 455 -6.42 -23.87 -1.29
CA LEU A 455 -5.88 -23.51 -2.60
C LEU A 455 -6.83 -23.98 -3.71
N GLN A 456 -7.00 -23.13 -4.70
CA GLN A 456 -7.77 -23.37 -5.91
C GLN A 456 -6.83 -23.46 -7.13
N GLU A 457 -7.35 -23.90 -8.27
CA GLU A 457 -6.62 -23.92 -9.55
C GLU A 457 -6.13 -22.53 -9.97
N ASP A 458 -6.97 -21.52 -9.80
CA ASP A 458 -6.65 -20.11 -10.09
C ASP A 458 -6.27 -19.33 -8.83
N ALA A 459 -5.26 -18.47 -8.95
CA ALA A 459 -4.79 -17.64 -7.85
C ALA A 459 -5.85 -16.62 -7.39
N GLY A 460 -6.70 -16.12 -8.30
CA GLY A 460 -7.80 -15.23 -7.96
C GLY A 460 -8.88 -15.92 -7.14
N GLU A 461 -9.21 -17.17 -7.48
CA GLU A 461 -10.12 -17.98 -6.69
C GLU A 461 -9.56 -18.26 -5.29
N THR A 462 -8.26 -18.59 -5.20
CA THR A 462 -7.57 -18.74 -3.90
C THR A 462 -7.65 -17.46 -3.07
N ILE A 463 -7.40 -16.29 -3.67
CA ILE A 463 -7.54 -14.96 -3.01
C ILE A 463 -8.98 -14.78 -2.51
N SER A 464 -9.98 -15.12 -3.32
CA SER A 464 -11.40 -15.04 -2.95
C SER A 464 -11.74 -15.92 -1.75
N CYS A 465 -11.25 -17.18 -1.74
CA CYS A 465 -11.44 -18.11 -0.62
C CYS A 465 -10.84 -17.58 0.69
N VAL A 466 -9.59 -17.07 0.63
CA VAL A 466 -8.93 -16.46 1.78
C VAL A 466 -9.71 -15.21 2.25
N GLY A 467 -10.16 -14.39 1.30
CA GLY A 467 -10.98 -13.22 1.58
C GLY A 467 -12.27 -13.57 2.29
N TYR A 468 -12.98 -14.58 1.81
CA TYR A 468 -14.20 -15.09 2.46
C TYR A 468 -13.95 -15.53 3.91
N ILE A 469 -12.87 -16.29 4.15
CA ILE A 469 -12.50 -16.68 5.52
C ILE A 469 -12.22 -15.45 6.37
N GLY A 470 -11.48 -14.47 5.86
CA GLY A 470 -11.18 -13.23 6.59
C GLY A 470 -12.41 -12.37 6.89
N LYS A 471 -13.30 -12.23 5.92
CA LYS A 471 -14.48 -11.37 6.01
C LYS A 471 -15.62 -12.04 6.79
N GLU A 472 -15.97 -13.28 6.44
CA GLU A 472 -17.12 -14.00 7.01
C GLU A 472 -16.71 -14.97 8.12
N GLY A 473 -15.70 -15.82 7.87
CA GLY A 473 -15.26 -16.83 8.81
C GLY A 473 -14.70 -16.26 10.11
N MET A 474 -14.07 -15.09 10.06
CA MET A 474 -13.43 -14.45 11.22
C MET A 474 -14.33 -13.46 11.97
N LYS A 475 -15.58 -13.25 11.57
CA LYS A 475 -16.51 -12.30 12.27
C LYS A 475 -16.64 -12.55 13.76
N GLN A 476 -16.79 -13.82 14.16
CA GLN A 476 -16.90 -14.16 15.59
C GLN A 476 -15.58 -13.93 16.31
N THR A 477 -14.44 -14.27 15.67
CA THR A 477 -13.11 -14.00 16.23
C THR A 477 -12.90 -12.51 16.47
N ASP A 478 -13.33 -11.66 15.55
CA ASP A 478 -13.23 -10.21 15.67
C ASP A 478 -14.05 -9.70 16.87
N LYS A 479 -15.30 -10.18 17.03
CA LYS A 479 -16.15 -9.86 18.19
C LYS A 479 -15.50 -10.29 19.53
N GLU A 480 -14.89 -11.47 19.59
CA GLU A 480 -14.19 -11.94 20.80
C GLU A 480 -12.94 -11.10 21.11
N ILE A 481 -12.15 -10.72 20.09
CA ILE A 481 -11.01 -9.81 20.27
C ILE A 481 -11.49 -8.46 20.86
N ILE A 482 -12.55 -7.88 20.30
CA ILE A 482 -13.13 -6.63 20.81
C ILE A 482 -13.58 -6.77 22.25
N LYS A 483 -14.28 -7.86 22.61
CA LYS A 483 -14.70 -8.12 23.99
C LYS A 483 -13.52 -8.19 24.96
N ILE A 484 -12.44 -8.90 24.57
CA ILE A 484 -11.21 -8.97 25.39
C ILE A 484 -10.60 -7.59 25.60
N MET A 485 -10.60 -6.77 24.57
CA MET A 485 -10.02 -5.41 24.63
C MET A 485 -10.89 -4.43 25.44
N LEU A 486 -12.19 -4.66 25.56
CA LEU A 486 -13.11 -3.82 26.34
C LEU A 486 -13.16 -4.19 27.84
N GLN A 487 -12.61 -5.34 28.24
CA GLN A 487 -12.43 -5.72 29.66
C GLN A 487 -11.33 -4.88 30.32
#